data_6eaee8010fd7b884dc866b172b098345
#
_entry.id   6eaee8010fd7b884dc866b172b098345
#
_cell.length_a   1.000
_cell.length_b   1.000
_cell.length_c   1.000
_cell.angle_alpha   90.00
_cell.angle_beta   90.00
_cell.angle_gamma   90.00
#
_symmetry.space_group_name_H-M   'P 1'
#
loop_
_entity.id
_entity.type
_entity.pdbx_description
1 polymer ?
#
loop_
_entity_poly.entity_id
_entity_poly.type
_entity_poly.pdbx_seq_one_letter_code
_entity_poly.pdbx_strand_id
1 'polypeptide(L)'
;MDAIDLLVKQHRLLETQLEWLVTASTAEARRTSLAEVGDHLGVHLASEEELFYPAVRAQRTEDDLLESLEEHLSLKRLLADLLTLAPDDATFQAKCKVLREQSVHHHKEEEEDLFPEARKMLEAQERERLGAEMEALQRRMRSEGEPREVIAERTDEAAKLD
;
A
#
# COMPACT_ATOMS: atom_id res chain seq x y z
N MET A 1 4.98 -3.87 17.43
CA MET A 1 5.38 -4.80 16.35
C MET A 1 6.48 -4.13 15.53
N ASP A 2 7.50 -4.87 15.17
CA ASP A 2 8.58 -4.42 14.29
C ASP A 2 7.99 -3.92 12.95
N ALA A 3 8.50 -2.81 12.44
CA ALA A 3 8.00 -2.18 11.21
C ALA A 3 7.95 -3.13 10.01
N ILE A 4 8.99 -3.95 9.83
CA ILE A 4 9.05 -4.89 8.71
C ILE A 4 8.04 -6.01 8.89
N ASP A 5 7.90 -6.55 10.11
CA ASP A 5 6.91 -7.58 10.40
C ASP A 5 5.48 -7.05 10.21
N LEU A 6 5.24 -5.78 10.57
CA LEU A 6 3.96 -5.11 10.31
C LEU A 6 3.66 -5.04 8.81
N LEU A 7 4.62 -4.59 8.01
CA LEU A 7 4.44 -4.49 6.55
C LEU A 7 4.22 -5.86 5.90
N VAL A 8 5.00 -6.86 6.27
CA VAL A 8 4.81 -8.23 5.74
C VAL A 8 3.44 -8.79 6.10
N LYS A 9 2.99 -8.59 7.33
CA LYS A 9 1.64 -8.98 7.76
C LYS A 9 0.57 -8.28 6.93
N GLN A 10 0.75 -6.99 6.66
CA GLN A 10 -0.17 -6.21 5.84
C GLN A 10 -0.15 -6.67 4.38
N HIS A 11 1.01 -7.03 3.83
CA HIS A 11 1.10 -7.64 2.49
C HIS A 11 0.21 -8.89 2.38
N ARG A 12 0.30 -9.80 3.36
CA ARG A 12 -0.52 -11.03 3.34
C ARG A 12 -2.01 -10.73 3.39
N LEU A 13 -2.41 -9.77 4.24
CA LEU A 13 -3.82 -9.38 4.34
C LEU A 13 -4.30 -8.69 3.06
N LEU A 14 -3.52 -7.77 2.50
CA LEU A 14 -3.85 -7.08 1.24
C LEU A 14 -3.99 -8.08 0.09
N GLU A 15 -3.10 -9.04 -0.02
CA GLU A 15 -3.17 -10.08 -1.06
C GLU A 15 -4.46 -10.90 -0.94
N THR A 16 -4.86 -11.25 0.27
CA THR A 16 -6.12 -11.94 0.53
C THR A 16 -7.33 -11.07 0.15
N GLN A 17 -7.33 -9.80 0.55
CA GLN A 17 -8.41 -8.87 0.23
C GLN A 17 -8.51 -8.59 -1.27
N LEU A 18 -7.38 -8.50 -1.97
CA LEU A 18 -7.35 -8.33 -3.43
C LEU A 18 -7.91 -9.56 -4.14
N GLU A 19 -7.65 -10.75 -3.64
CA GLU A 19 -8.26 -11.96 -4.18
C GLU A 19 -9.77 -11.95 -4.01
N TRP A 20 -10.28 -11.55 -2.85
CA TRP A 20 -11.73 -11.38 -2.63
C TRP A 20 -12.34 -10.35 -3.58
N LEU A 21 -11.64 -9.22 -3.81
CA LEU A 21 -12.10 -8.21 -4.76
C LEU A 21 -12.22 -8.76 -6.18
N VAL A 22 -11.20 -9.47 -6.64
CA VAL A 22 -11.16 -10.03 -8.01
C VAL A 22 -12.24 -11.08 -8.20
N THR A 23 -12.55 -11.87 -7.17
CA THR A 23 -13.54 -12.96 -7.23
C THR A 23 -14.95 -12.52 -6.87
N ALA A 24 -15.16 -11.32 -6.37
CA ALA A 24 -16.48 -10.79 -6.05
C ALA A 24 -17.37 -10.75 -7.29
N SER A 25 -18.60 -11.30 -7.19
CA SER A 25 -19.48 -11.47 -8.34
C SER A 25 -20.73 -10.57 -8.34
N THR A 26 -20.99 -9.87 -7.23
CA THR A 26 -22.12 -8.94 -7.12
C THR A 26 -21.63 -7.50 -6.98
N ALA A 27 -22.45 -6.53 -7.37
CA ALA A 27 -22.13 -5.12 -7.20
C ALA A 27 -21.86 -4.76 -5.74
N GLU A 28 -22.67 -5.25 -4.83
CA GLU A 28 -22.50 -5.00 -3.39
C GLU A 28 -21.18 -5.57 -2.86
N ALA A 29 -20.86 -6.84 -3.19
CA ALA A 29 -19.63 -7.48 -2.79
C ALA A 29 -18.40 -6.74 -3.34
N ARG A 30 -18.47 -6.28 -4.58
CA ARG A 30 -17.41 -5.50 -5.22
C ARG A 30 -17.19 -4.17 -4.51
N ARG A 31 -18.26 -3.45 -4.19
CA ARG A 31 -18.16 -2.17 -3.45
C ARG A 31 -17.57 -2.38 -2.06
N THR A 32 -18.05 -3.36 -1.33
CA THR A 32 -17.57 -3.66 0.03
C THR A 32 -16.11 -4.08 0.02
N SER A 33 -15.73 -5.00 -0.86
CA SER A 33 -14.33 -5.45 -0.98
C SER A 33 -13.40 -4.32 -1.41
N LEU A 34 -13.83 -3.48 -2.34
CA LEU A 34 -13.04 -2.32 -2.80
C LEU A 34 -12.82 -1.31 -1.67
N ALA A 35 -13.86 -1.02 -0.89
CA ALA A 35 -13.75 -0.11 0.24
C ALA A 35 -12.76 -0.64 1.28
N GLU A 36 -12.84 -1.90 1.64
CA GLU A 36 -11.97 -2.53 2.63
C GLU A 36 -10.51 -2.55 2.17
N VAL A 37 -10.25 -3.06 0.98
CA VAL A 37 -8.87 -3.12 0.46
C VAL A 37 -8.32 -1.74 0.18
N GLY A 38 -9.15 -0.83 -0.30
CA GLY A 38 -8.76 0.55 -0.56
C GLY A 38 -8.32 1.29 0.70
N ASP A 39 -9.05 1.13 1.80
CA ASP A 39 -8.67 1.72 3.09
C ASP A 39 -7.39 1.11 3.63
N HIS A 40 -7.26 -0.21 3.54
CA HIS A 40 -6.05 -0.89 4.01
C HIS A 40 -4.82 -0.52 3.15
N LEU A 41 -4.99 -0.50 1.82
CA LEU A 41 -3.94 -0.05 0.91
C LEU A 41 -3.56 1.40 1.21
N GLY A 42 -4.54 2.26 1.45
CA GLY A 42 -4.31 3.67 1.78
C GLY A 42 -3.40 3.86 2.98
N VAL A 43 -3.69 3.20 4.11
CA VAL A 43 -2.85 3.34 5.31
C VAL A 43 -1.49 2.67 5.15
N HIS A 44 -1.43 1.58 4.40
CA HIS A 44 -0.18 0.87 4.11
C HIS A 44 0.79 1.74 3.30
N LEU A 45 0.33 2.26 2.14
CA LEU A 45 1.14 3.12 1.28
C LEU A 45 1.58 4.40 2.01
N ALA A 46 0.68 5.04 2.76
CA ALA A 46 1.00 6.24 3.51
C ALA A 46 2.08 5.98 4.57
N SER A 47 2.00 4.85 5.28
CA SER A 47 2.99 4.47 6.28
C SER A 47 4.39 4.28 5.67
N GLU A 48 4.45 3.68 4.50
CA GLU A 48 5.72 3.52 3.78
C GLU A 48 6.26 4.86 3.32
N GLU A 49 5.43 5.68 2.68
CA GLU A 49 5.86 6.97 2.11
C GLU A 49 6.27 7.98 3.17
N GLU A 50 5.54 8.05 4.28
CA GLU A 50 5.75 9.07 5.29
C GLU A 50 6.78 8.67 6.36
N LEU A 51 6.92 7.39 6.66
CA LEU A 51 7.72 6.90 7.78
C LEU A 51 8.78 5.87 7.39
N PHE A 52 8.40 4.81 6.71
CA PHE A 52 9.31 3.68 6.46
C PHE A 52 10.39 4.01 5.43
N TYR A 53 10.02 4.51 4.26
CA TYR A 53 10.99 4.83 3.21
C TYR A 53 11.99 5.91 3.65
N PRO A 54 11.57 7.00 4.30
CA PRO A 54 12.55 7.96 4.84
C PRO A 54 13.52 7.34 5.86
N ALA A 55 13.04 6.42 6.69
CA ALA A 55 13.87 5.77 7.72
C ALA A 55 14.96 4.85 7.13
N VAL A 56 14.72 4.28 5.94
CA VAL A 56 15.65 3.35 5.27
C VAL A 56 16.32 3.98 4.05
N ARG A 57 16.27 5.29 3.92
CA ARG A 57 16.92 6.00 2.82
C ARG A 57 18.42 5.99 2.99
N ALA A 58 19.14 5.52 1.95
CA ALA A 58 20.59 5.53 1.85
C ALA A 58 20.97 5.48 0.37
N GLN A 59 22.22 5.74 0.06
CA GLN A 59 22.68 5.67 -1.33
C GLN A 59 22.38 4.32 -1.99
N ARG A 60 22.53 3.23 -1.25
CA ARG A 60 22.30 1.87 -1.77
C ARG A 60 20.83 1.49 -1.93
N THR A 61 19.89 2.21 -1.30
CA THR A 61 18.45 1.95 -1.37
C THR A 61 17.70 2.96 -2.20
N GLU A 62 18.32 4.08 -2.57
CA GLU A 62 17.60 5.20 -3.19
C GLU A 62 16.89 4.83 -4.49
N ASP A 63 17.54 4.08 -5.37
CA ASP A 63 16.92 3.67 -6.63
C ASP A 63 15.70 2.78 -6.40
N ASP A 64 15.80 1.81 -5.48
CA ASP A 64 14.67 0.95 -5.12
C ASP A 64 13.51 1.75 -4.51
N LEU A 65 13.82 2.72 -3.65
CA LEU A 65 12.80 3.57 -3.04
C LEU A 65 12.09 4.45 -4.07
N LEU A 66 12.83 5.04 -5.00
CA LEU A 66 12.25 5.86 -6.07
C LEU A 66 11.34 5.02 -6.99
N GLU A 67 11.77 3.81 -7.33
CA GLU A 67 10.95 2.87 -8.11
C GLU A 67 9.68 2.49 -7.34
N SER A 68 9.79 2.18 -6.05
CA SER A 68 8.65 1.87 -5.19
C SER A 68 7.63 3.02 -5.15
N LEU A 69 8.09 4.26 -5.08
CA LEU A 69 7.21 5.43 -5.09
C LEU A 69 6.46 5.59 -6.42
N GLU A 70 7.09 5.26 -7.55
CA GLU A 70 6.42 5.24 -8.86
C GLU A 70 5.40 4.09 -8.95
N GLU A 71 5.72 2.93 -8.39
CA GLU A 71 4.78 1.81 -8.30
C GLU A 71 3.57 2.18 -7.43
N HIS A 72 3.78 2.88 -6.32
CA HIS A 72 2.69 3.42 -5.49
C HIS A 72 1.77 4.35 -6.28
N LEU A 73 2.34 5.23 -7.12
CA LEU A 73 1.55 6.11 -7.97
C LEU A 73 0.62 5.33 -8.91
N SER A 74 1.13 4.26 -9.50
CA SER A 74 0.33 3.37 -10.35
C SER A 74 -0.84 2.73 -9.56
N LEU A 75 -0.57 2.24 -8.34
CA LEU A 75 -1.60 1.67 -7.47
C LEU A 75 -2.65 2.72 -7.07
N LYS A 76 -2.23 3.93 -6.73
CA LYS A 76 -3.13 5.04 -6.38
C LYS A 76 -4.06 5.40 -7.54
N ARG A 77 -3.53 5.46 -8.77
CA ARG A 77 -4.29 5.76 -9.97
C ARG A 77 -5.32 4.68 -10.28
N LEU A 78 -4.96 3.41 -10.14
CA LEU A 78 -5.89 2.30 -10.29
C LEU A 78 -7.01 2.35 -9.25
N LEU A 79 -6.67 2.61 -7.99
CA LEU A 79 -7.65 2.75 -6.92
C LEU A 79 -8.60 3.92 -7.20
N ALA A 80 -8.07 5.08 -7.59
CA ALA A 80 -8.88 6.26 -7.94
C ALA A 80 -9.87 5.95 -9.07
N ASP A 81 -9.42 5.26 -10.11
CA ASP A 81 -10.28 4.84 -11.22
C ASP A 81 -11.39 3.91 -10.74
N LEU A 82 -11.05 2.90 -9.94
CA LEU A 82 -12.01 1.92 -9.41
C LEU A 82 -13.06 2.56 -8.53
N LEU A 83 -12.70 3.53 -7.71
CA LEU A 83 -13.64 4.23 -6.82
C LEU A 83 -14.69 5.06 -7.59
N THR A 84 -14.41 5.43 -8.83
CA THR A 84 -15.34 6.19 -9.68
C THR A 84 -16.12 5.34 -10.67
N LEU A 85 -15.71 4.06 -10.88
CA LEU A 85 -16.39 3.16 -11.80
C LEU A 85 -17.63 2.53 -11.16
N ALA A 86 -18.65 2.31 -11.99
CA ALA A 86 -19.75 1.43 -11.60
C ALA A 86 -19.23 -0.02 -11.51
N PRO A 87 -19.65 -0.81 -10.51
CA PRO A 87 -19.17 -2.18 -10.34
C PRO A 87 -19.49 -3.12 -11.52
N ASP A 88 -20.48 -2.78 -12.33
CA ASP A 88 -20.87 -3.52 -13.54
C ASP A 88 -20.17 -3.02 -14.80
N ASP A 89 -19.30 -2.00 -14.70
CA ASP A 89 -18.49 -1.55 -15.83
C ASP A 89 -17.62 -2.69 -16.35
N ALA A 90 -17.54 -2.80 -17.68
CA ALA A 90 -16.80 -3.87 -18.33
C ALA A 90 -15.30 -3.91 -17.97
N THR A 91 -14.72 -2.77 -17.56
CA THR A 91 -13.31 -2.66 -17.20
C THR A 91 -13.04 -2.85 -15.70
N PHE A 92 -14.08 -2.89 -14.87
CA PHE A 92 -13.91 -2.97 -13.40
C PHE A 92 -13.06 -4.17 -12.98
N GLN A 93 -13.45 -5.37 -13.42
CA GLN A 93 -12.74 -6.59 -13.05
C GLN A 93 -11.30 -6.60 -13.61
N ALA A 94 -11.11 -6.10 -14.83
CA ALA A 94 -9.77 -6.02 -15.42
C ALA A 94 -8.85 -5.10 -14.58
N LYS A 95 -9.36 -3.95 -14.13
CA LYS A 95 -8.61 -3.04 -13.25
C LYS A 95 -8.32 -3.66 -11.88
N CYS A 96 -9.25 -4.42 -11.33
CA CYS A 96 -9.02 -5.18 -10.07
C CYS A 96 -7.90 -6.20 -10.23
N LYS A 97 -7.86 -6.92 -11.34
CA LYS A 97 -6.78 -7.89 -11.63
C LYS A 97 -5.43 -7.21 -11.74
N VAL A 98 -5.36 -6.07 -12.43
CA VAL A 98 -4.12 -5.31 -12.58
C VAL A 98 -3.67 -4.75 -11.24
N LEU A 99 -4.59 -4.24 -10.41
CA LEU A 99 -4.29 -3.78 -9.05
C LEU A 99 -3.67 -4.90 -8.21
N ARG A 100 -4.26 -6.10 -8.27
CA ARG A 100 -3.73 -7.27 -7.57
C ARG A 100 -2.33 -7.65 -8.07
N GLU A 101 -2.14 -7.75 -9.38
CA GLU A 101 -0.86 -8.13 -9.97
C GLU A 101 0.25 -7.14 -9.62
N GLN A 102 -0.02 -5.86 -9.72
CA GLN A 102 0.96 -4.82 -9.37
C GLN A 102 1.27 -4.80 -7.88
N SER A 103 0.26 -4.98 -7.03
CA SER A 103 0.46 -5.04 -5.58
C SER A 103 1.33 -6.24 -5.18
N VAL A 104 1.01 -7.43 -5.69
CA VAL A 104 1.76 -8.66 -5.40
C VAL A 104 3.22 -8.52 -5.86
N HIS A 105 3.44 -7.98 -7.06
CA HIS A 105 4.78 -7.76 -7.59
C HIS A 105 5.57 -6.78 -6.72
N HIS A 106 4.96 -5.66 -6.35
CA HIS A 106 5.56 -4.65 -5.47
C HIS A 106 5.93 -5.22 -4.10
N HIS A 107 5.02 -5.97 -3.47
CA HIS A 107 5.28 -6.64 -2.19
C HIS A 107 6.46 -7.61 -2.27
N LYS A 108 6.53 -8.37 -3.36
CA LYS A 108 7.63 -9.32 -3.58
C LYS A 108 8.98 -8.62 -3.67
N GLU A 109 9.06 -7.53 -4.43
CA GLU A 109 10.29 -6.75 -4.55
C GLU A 109 10.72 -6.17 -3.20
N GLU A 110 9.80 -5.64 -2.43
CA GLU A 110 10.11 -5.14 -1.09
C GLU A 110 10.63 -6.25 -0.18
N GLU A 111 9.96 -7.39 -0.15
CA GLU A 111 10.35 -8.51 0.73
C GLU A 111 11.67 -9.15 0.32
N GLU A 112 11.98 -9.22 -0.97
CA GLU A 112 13.21 -9.83 -1.47
C GLU A 112 14.41 -8.87 -1.47
N ASP A 113 14.20 -7.58 -1.74
CA ASP A 113 15.28 -6.64 -1.99
C ASP A 113 15.39 -5.55 -0.89
N LEU A 114 14.31 -4.86 -0.57
CA LEU A 114 14.35 -3.71 0.33
C LEU A 114 14.38 -4.11 1.81
N PHE A 115 13.52 -5.02 2.23
CA PHE A 115 13.41 -5.39 3.66
C PHE A 115 14.68 -6.03 4.21
N PRO A 116 15.41 -6.89 3.48
CA PRO A 116 16.69 -7.38 3.96
C PRO A 116 17.71 -6.25 4.20
N GLU A 117 17.74 -5.24 3.33
CA GLU A 117 18.60 -4.07 3.54
C GLU A 117 18.16 -3.23 4.74
N ALA A 118 16.85 -3.03 4.89
CA ALA A 118 16.30 -2.31 6.04
C ALA A 118 16.66 -2.98 7.37
N ARG A 119 16.64 -4.31 7.43
CA ARG A 119 17.04 -5.07 8.63
C ARG A 119 18.51 -4.87 8.99
N LYS A 120 19.36 -4.64 8.00
CA LYS A 120 20.79 -4.34 8.24
C LYS A 120 21.00 -2.89 8.69
N MET A 121 20.14 -1.98 8.26
CA MET A 121 20.26 -0.55 8.53
C MET A 121 19.71 -0.14 9.89
N LEU A 122 18.64 -0.78 10.34
CA LEU A 122 17.89 -0.42 11.54
C LEU A 122 18.06 -1.48 12.62
N GLU A 123 18.46 -1.04 13.82
CA GLU A 123 18.49 -1.92 14.99
C GLU A 123 17.07 -2.37 15.38
N ALA A 124 16.97 -3.48 16.09
CA ALA A 124 15.67 -4.05 16.49
C ALA A 124 14.78 -3.03 17.22
N GLN A 125 15.37 -2.25 18.13
CA GLN A 125 14.64 -1.24 18.89
C GLN A 125 14.13 -0.10 18.00
N GLU A 126 14.89 0.29 16.99
CA GLU A 126 14.48 1.29 16.02
C GLU A 126 13.31 0.80 15.17
N ARG A 127 13.35 -0.46 14.72
CA ARG A 127 12.26 -1.07 13.96
C ARG A 127 10.98 -1.18 14.79
N GLU A 128 11.09 -1.51 16.08
CA GLU A 128 9.94 -1.54 17.01
C GLU A 128 9.31 -0.15 17.16
N ARG A 129 10.13 0.88 17.35
CA ARG A 129 9.64 2.27 17.45
C ARG A 129 8.97 2.71 16.16
N LEU A 130 9.60 2.45 15.03
CA LEU A 130 9.07 2.78 13.71
C LEU A 130 7.72 2.09 13.46
N GLY A 131 7.62 0.82 13.80
CA GLY A 131 6.36 0.07 13.70
C GLY A 131 5.24 0.71 14.52
N ALA A 132 5.54 1.13 15.76
CA ALA A 132 4.57 1.81 16.61
C ALA A 132 4.12 3.16 16.02
N GLU A 133 5.05 3.92 15.43
CA GLU A 133 4.73 5.18 14.74
C GLU A 133 3.84 4.94 13.51
N MET A 134 4.12 3.90 12.74
CA MET A 134 3.32 3.52 11.58
C MET A 134 1.90 3.11 11.99
N GLU A 135 1.76 2.30 13.03
CA GLU A 135 0.44 1.92 13.56
C GLU A 135 -0.35 3.15 14.06
N ALA A 136 0.35 4.11 14.69
CA ALA A 136 -0.27 5.36 15.15
C ALA A 136 -0.77 6.21 13.97
N LEU A 137 0.03 6.33 12.91
CA LEU A 137 -0.37 7.02 11.67
C LEU A 137 -1.61 6.36 11.06
N GLN A 138 -1.61 5.05 10.97
CA GLN A 138 -2.73 4.29 10.38
C GLN A 138 -4.02 4.48 11.18
N ARG A 139 -3.95 4.42 12.51
CA ARG A 139 -5.11 4.68 13.38
C ARG A 139 -5.64 6.10 13.19
N ARG A 140 -4.74 7.09 13.11
CA ARG A 140 -5.12 8.50 12.89
C ARG A 140 -5.85 8.67 11.56
N MET A 141 -5.31 8.10 10.47
CA MET A 141 -5.94 8.18 9.15
C MET A 141 -7.36 7.58 9.16
N ARG A 142 -7.54 6.44 9.84
CA ARG A 142 -8.86 5.80 9.94
C ARG A 142 -9.83 6.60 10.81
N SER A 143 -9.34 7.32 11.81
CA SER A 143 -10.18 8.16 12.68
C SER A 143 -10.59 9.48 12.00
N GLU A 144 -9.78 9.99 11.09
CA GLU A 144 -9.99 11.27 10.40
C GLU A 144 -10.84 11.17 9.14
N GLY A 145 -11.06 9.96 8.63
CA GLY A 145 -11.85 9.76 7.41
C GLY A 145 -11.66 8.39 6.80
N GLU A 146 -11.79 8.34 5.49
CA GLU A 146 -11.66 7.12 4.70
C GLU A 146 -10.30 7.13 3.98
N PRO A 147 -9.33 6.30 4.42
CA PRO A 147 -7.97 6.30 3.84
C PRO A 147 -7.94 6.11 2.33
N ARG A 148 -8.85 5.31 1.76
CA ARG A 148 -8.95 5.12 0.31
C ARG A 148 -9.17 6.42 -0.44
N GLU A 149 -10.00 7.30 0.10
CA GLU A 149 -10.29 8.60 -0.52
C GLU A 149 -9.07 9.53 -0.46
N VAL A 150 -8.36 9.55 0.66
CA VAL A 150 -7.15 10.36 0.83
C VAL A 150 -6.09 9.97 -0.19
N ILE A 151 -5.86 8.67 -0.36
CA ILE A 151 -4.85 8.15 -1.29
C ILE A 151 -5.27 8.37 -2.75
N ALA A 152 -6.56 8.22 -3.07
CA ALA A 152 -7.07 8.43 -4.41
C ALA A 152 -6.96 9.88 -4.90
N GLU A 153 -6.76 10.83 -4.01
CA GLU A 153 -6.50 12.24 -4.36
C GLU A 153 -5.03 12.52 -4.70
N ARG A 154 -4.11 11.60 -4.38
CA ARG A 154 -2.66 11.76 -4.56
C ARG A 154 -2.17 11.10 -5.85
N THR A 155 -2.76 11.50 -6.99
CA THR A 155 -2.52 10.85 -8.28
C THR A 155 -1.77 11.69 -9.32
N ASP A 156 -1.37 12.91 -8.98
CA ASP A 156 -0.67 13.80 -9.91
C ASP A 156 0.77 13.35 -10.17
N GLU A 157 1.50 13.09 -9.10
CA GLU A 157 2.89 12.64 -9.15
C GLU A 157 3.21 11.69 -8.01
N ALA A 158 4.30 10.95 -8.13
CA ALA A 158 4.79 10.10 -7.05
C ALA A 158 5.13 10.93 -5.81
N ALA A 159 4.93 10.36 -4.62
CA ALA A 159 5.36 10.98 -3.39
C ALA A 159 6.89 11.17 -3.41
N LYS A 160 7.36 12.21 -2.75
CA LYS A 160 8.78 12.55 -2.73
C LYS A 160 9.48 11.82 -1.59
N LEU A 161 10.73 11.46 -1.85
CA LEU A 161 11.59 10.83 -0.86
C LEU A 161 12.30 11.92 -0.05
N ASP A 162 11.67 12.39 1.02
CA ASP A 162 12.20 13.47 1.88
C ASP A 162 12.66 12.95 3.24
#